data_743d25a0b32016d54c798c7daff806c2
#
_entry.id   743d25a0b32016d54c798c7daff806c2
#
_cell.length_a   1.000
_cell.length_b   1.000
_cell.length_c   1.000
_cell.angle_alpha   90.00
_cell.angle_beta   90.00
_cell.angle_gamma   90.00
#
_symmetry.space_group_name_H-M   'P 1'
#
loop_
_entity.id
_entity.type
_entity.pdbx_description
1 polymer ?
#
loop_
_entity_poly.entity_id
_entity_poly.type
_entity_poly.pdbx_seq_one_letter_code
_entity_poly.pdbx_strand_id
1 'polypeptide(L)'
;KHTKKGDNNLDVGCMQINLKWHKQNFKDIKDMMAIEPNISYAASFLVQLKNKHGSWKKAIKHYHSSDPIKNKPYLNKVLSFWQSYKKKSIQIADNKTKINLNSSNTNNISESIKDTQPYLFARIDKVNFFRKIFQEK
;
A
#
# COMPACT_ATOMS: atom_id res chain seq x y z
N LYS A 1 14.60 -8.97 -20.14
CA LYS A 1 15.41 -10.10 -19.60
C LYS A 1 14.55 -11.35 -19.73
N HIS A 2 14.93 -12.25 -20.63
CA HIS A 2 14.25 -13.51 -20.82
C HIS A 2 14.47 -14.40 -19.61
N THR A 3 13.41 -14.74 -18.88
CA THR A 3 13.45 -15.75 -17.82
C THR A 3 13.69 -17.12 -18.49
N LYS A 4 14.65 -17.88 -18.00
CA LYS A 4 14.85 -19.26 -18.40
C LYS A 4 13.57 -20.05 -18.14
N LYS A 5 13.17 -20.86 -19.10
CA LYS A 5 11.99 -21.75 -19.02
C LYS A 5 12.04 -22.55 -17.72
N GLY A 6 11.16 -22.25 -16.75
CA GLY A 6 11.10 -22.92 -15.44
C GLY A 6 11.43 -22.07 -14.21
N ASP A 7 11.93 -20.83 -14.38
CA ASP A 7 12.19 -19.96 -13.22
C ASP A 7 10.93 -19.13 -12.90
N ASN A 8 10.08 -19.67 -12.00
CA ASN A 8 8.90 -18.99 -11.48
C ASN A 8 9.23 -17.88 -10.44
N ASN A 9 10.49 -17.49 -10.32
CA ASN A 9 10.92 -16.44 -9.41
C ASN A 9 10.67 -15.05 -10.00
N LEU A 10 9.39 -14.73 -10.15
CA LEU A 10 8.89 -13.49 -10.71
C LEU A 10 7.97 -12.80 -9.70
N ASP A 11 8.14 -11.49 -9.53
CA ASP A 11 7.26 -10.67 -8.72
C ASP A 11 6.13 -10.09 -9.57
N VAL A 12 4.88 -10.23 -9.11
CA VAL A 12 3.66 -9.99 -9.90
C VAL A 12 2.81 -8.91 -9.25
N GLY A 13 2.22 -8.07 -10.10
CA GLY A 13 1.25 -7.03 -9.70
C GLY A 13 1.87 -5.84 -9.00
N CYS A 14 1.00 -4.91 -8.57
CA CYS A 14 1.43 -3.63 -7.98
C CYS A 14 2.11 -3.79 -6.61
N MET A 15 1.84 -4.88 -5.90
CA MET A 15 2.46 -5.19 -4.61
C MET A 15 3.68 -6.11 -4.73
N GLN A 16 4.08 -6.46 -5.97
CA GLN A 16 5.26 -7.28 -6.23
C GLN A 16 5.28 -8.60 -5.46
N ILE A 17 4.16 -9.34 -5.56
CA ILE A 17 4.00 -10.64 -4.90
C ILE A 17 4.77 -11.71 -5.69
N ASN A 18 5.63 -12.44 -5.02
CA ASN A 18 6.46 -13.45 -5.67
C ASN A 18 5.63 -14.67 -6.08
N LEU A 19 5.63 -14.96 -7.40
CA LEU A 19 4.85 -16.04 -8.01
C LEU A 19 5.22 -17.41 -7.45
N LYS A 20 6.50 -17.68 -7.24
CA LYS A 20 7.01 -18.98 -6.77
C LYS A 20 6.43 -19.35 -5.40
N TRP A 21 6.32 -18.37 -4.50
CA TRP A 21 5.95 -18.59 -3.11
C TRP A 21 4.49 -18.38 -2.80
N HIS A 22 3.77 -17.63 -3.66
CA HIS A 22 2.45 -17.13 -3.31
C HIS A 22 1.34 -17.47 -4.32
N LYS A 23 1.65 -18.08 -5.48
CA LYS A 23 0.67 -18.38 -6.54
C LYS A 23 -0.55 -19.17 -6.07
N GLN A 24 -0.38 -20.05 -5.08
CA GLN A 24 -1.44 -20.91 -4.55
C GLN A 24 -2.54 -20.12 -3.81
N ASN A 25 -2.33 -18.85 -3.52
CA ASN A 25 -3.31 -17.98 -2.87
C ASN A 25 -4.18 -17.19 -3.88
N PHE A 26 -4.01 -17.45 -5.17
CA PHE A 26 -4.72 -16.82 -6.26
C PHE A 26 -5.31 -17.90 -7.18
N LYS A 27 -6.41 -17.59 -7.85
CA LYS A 27 -7.04 -18.49 -8.81
C LYS A 27 -6.11 -18.81 -9.99
N ASP A 28 -5.50 -17.78 -10.54
CA ASP A 28 -4.55 -17.84 -11.65
C ASP A 28 -3.62 -16.61 -11.66
N ILE A 29 -2.77 -16.51 -12.67
CA ILE A 29 -1.85 -15.37 -12.83
C ILE A 29 -2.61 -14.07 -13.12
N LYS A 30 -3.75 -14.11 -13.82
CA LYS A 30 -4.55 -12.92 -14.11
C LYS A 30 -5.14 -12.35 -12.83
N ASP A 31 -5.66 -13.22 -11.96
CA ASP A 31 -6.14 -12.86 -10.62
C ASP A 31 -5.00 -12.24 -9.78
N MET A 32 -3.81 -12.83 -9.81
CA MET A 32 -2.64 -12.31 -9.13
C MET A 32 -2.16 -10.95 -9.67
N MET A 33 -2.38 -10.65 -10.96
CA MET A 33 -2.08 -9.36 -11.59
C MET A 33 -3.16 -8.31 -11.35
N ALA A 34 -4.39 -8.72 -11.05
CA ALA A 34 -5.51 -7.84 -10.81
C ALA A 34 -5.25 -6.98 -9.55
N ILE A 35 -5.59 -5.70 -9.62
CA ILE A 35 -5.25 -4.71 -8.58
C ILE A 35 -5.82 -5.12 -7.23
N GLU A 36 -7.09 -5.47 -7.17
CA GLU A 36 -7.78 -5.73 -5.92
C GLU A 36 -7.33 -7.02 -5.22
N PRO A 37 -7.29 -8.20 -5.86
CA PRO A 37 -6.75 -9.41 -5.26
C PRO A 37 -5.28 -9.25 -4.83
N ASN A 38 -4.46 -8.60 -5.66
CA ASN A 38 -3.05 -8.40 -5.38
C ASN A 38 -2.83 -7.54 -4.10
N ILE A 39 -3.54 -6.42 -3.97
CA ILE A 39 -3.45 -5.55 -2.78
C ILE A 39 -4.05 -6.25 -1.55
N SER A 40 -5.19 -6.90 -1.68
CA SER A 40 -5.86 -7.58 -0.57
C SER A 40 -5.00 -8.70 0.00
N TYR A 41 -4.40 -9.50 -0.86
CA TYR A 41 -3.46 -10.53 -0.45
C TYR A 41 -2.23 -9.95 0.25
N ALA A 42 -1.60 -8.92 -0.33
CA ALA A 42 -0.42 -8.26 0.25
C ALA A 42 -0.70 -7.69 1.65
N ALA A 43 -1.88 -7.08 1.85
CA ALA A 43 -2.30 -6.57 3.14
C ALA A 43 -2.46 -7.70 4.17
N SER A 44 -3.15 -8.78 3.81
CA SER A 44 -3.32 -9.96 4.67
C SER A 44 -1.97 -10.59 5.03
N PHE A 45 -1.07 -10.70 4.07
CA PHE A 45 0.27 -11.24 4.27
C PHE A 45 1.10 -10.37 5.23
N LEU A 46 1.03 -9.04 5.10
CA LEU A 46 1.69 -8.12 6.05
C LEU A 46 1.15 -8.27 7.47
N VAL A 47 -0.17 -8.46 7.64
CA VAL A 47 -0.78 -8.70 8.97
C VAL A 47 -0.27 -10.02 9.56
N GLN A 48 -0.22 -11.08 8.77
CA GLN A 48 0.35 -12.37 9.20
C GLN A 48 1.81 -12.21 9.65
N LEU A 49 2.62 -11.52 8.88
CA LEU A 49 4.02 -11.24 9.22
C LEU A 49 4.14 -10.40 10.50
N LYS A 50 3.27 -9.39 10.69
CA LYS A 50 3.23 -8.60 11.93
C LYS A 50 2.92 -9.47 13.14
N ASN A 51 1.93 -10.34 13.02
CA ASN A 51 1.55 -11.24 14.10
C ASN A 51 2.67 -12.25 14.42
N LYS A 52 3.31 -12.81 13.39
CA LYS A 52 4.44 -13.73 13.53
C LYS A 52 5.68 -13.09 14.14
N HIS A 53 6.02 -11.87 13.77
CA HIS A 53 7.28 -11.22 14.15
C HIS A 53 7.12 -10.11 15.21
N GLY A 54 5.90 -9.81 15.65
CA GLY A 54 5.60 -8.91 16.76
C GLY A 54 5.63 -7.41 16.44
N SER A 55 6.05 -6.99 15.23
CA SER A 55 6.06 -5.56 14.87
C SER A 55 5.94 -5.31 13.37
N TRP A 56 5.37 -4.15 13.00
CA TRP A 56 5.27 -3.69 11.61
C TRP A 56 6.62 -3.52 10.92
N LYS A 57 7.64 -3.02 11.63
CA LYS A 57 8.99 -2.89 11.08
C LYS A 57 9.56 -4.26 10.69
N LYS A 58 9.37 -5.27 11.51
CA LYS A 58 9.78 -6.64 11.19
C LYS A 58 8.93 -7.22 10.06
N ALA A 59 7.62 -6.98 10.05
CA ALA A 59 6.74 -7.42 8.96
C ALA A 59 7.19 -6.88 7.60
N ILE A 60 7.47 -5.57 7.50
CA ILE A 60 7.96 -4.94 6.27
C ILE A 60 9.30 -5.57 5.81
N LYS A 61 10.22 -5.84 6.73
CA LYS A 61 11.46 -6.55 6.41
C LYS A 61 11.19 -7.91 5.78
N HIS A 62 10.41 -8.73 6.47
CA HIS A 62 10.12 -10.10 6.05
C HIS A 62 9.20 -10.19 4.84
N TYR A 63 8.43 -9.15 4.55
CA TYR A 63 7.65 -9.06 3.32
C TYR A 63 8.56 -9.09 2.09
N HIS A 64 9.67 -8.38 2.15
CA HIS A 64 10.62 -8.32 1.04
C HIS A 64 11.57 -9.53 1.02
N SER A 65 12.14 -9.89 2.18
CA SER A 65 13.09 -11.00 2.27
C SER A 65 13.36 -11.37 3.72
N SER A 66 13.65 -12.64 3.97
CA SER A 66 14.19 -13.09 5.26
C SER A 66 15.68 -12.78 5.44
N ASP A 67 16.38 -12.43 4.34
CA ASP A 67 17.79 -12.10 4.35
C ASP A 67 18.02 -10.69 4.92
N PRO A 68 18.79 -10.52 6.02
CA PRO A 68 19.05 -9.20 6.64
C PRO A 68 19.74 -8.21 5.71
N ILE A 69 20.57 -8.69 4.77
CA ILE A 69 21.29 -7.82 3.82
C ILE A 69 20.30 -7.16 2.85
N LYS A 70 19.28 -7.89 2.42
CA LYS A 70 18.26 -7.41 1.47
C LYS A 70 17.13 -6.64 2.14
N ASN A 71 16.70 -7.09 3.33
CA ASN A 71 15.49 -6.55 3.97
C ASN A 71 15.72 -5.20 4.67
N LYS A 72 16.93 -4.93 5.17
CA LYS A 72 17.25 -3.67 5.86
C LYS A 72 17.19 -2.44 4.94
N PRO A 73 17.81 -2.44 3.74
CA PRO A 73 17.66 -1.34 2.79
C PRO A 73 16.20 -1.13 2.34
N TYR A 74 15.46 -2.22 2.14
CA TYR A 74 14.04 -2.16 1.78
C TYR A 74 13.22 -1.46 2.87
N LEU A 75 13.38 -1.84 4.14
CA LEU A 75 12.72 -1.16 5.26
C LEU A 75 13.02 0.34 5.26
N ASN A 76 14.28 0.72 5.11
CA ASN A 76 14.68 2.13 5.11
C ASN A 76 13.99 2.90 3.98
N LYS A 77 13.91 2.31 2.79
CA LYS A 77 13.20 2.87 1.64
C LYS A 77 11.70 3.06 1.93
N VAL A 78 11.03 2.06 2.48
CA VAL A 78 9.61 2.16 2.84
C VAL A 78 9.37 3.24 3.89
N LEU A 79 10.22 3.31 4.93
CA LEU A 79 10.09 4.33 5.98
C LEU A 79 10.31 5.74 5.45
N SER A 80 11.25 5.95 4.53
CA SER A 80 11.48 7.28 3.92
C SER A 80 10.26 7.74 3.11
N PHE A 81 9.67 6.85 2.31
CA PHE A 81 8.43 7.15 1.59
C PHE A 81 7.26 7.45 2.54
N TRP A 82 7.14 6.69 3.62
CA TRP A 82 6.11 6.91 4.62
C TRP A 82 6.25 8.28 5.30
N GLN A 83 7.46 8.68 5.66
CA GLN A 83 7.73 9.99 6.25
C GLN A 83 7.42 11.13 5.27
N SER A 84 7.83 11.00 4.00
CA SER A 84 7.54 11.98 2.97
C SER A 84 6.03 12.13 2.74
N TYR A 85 5.30 11.02 2.72
CA TYR A 85 3.86 11.00 2.60
C TYR A 85 3.15 11.70 3.78
N LYS A 86 3.61 11.43 5.02
CA LYS A 86 3.09 12.12 6.21
C LYS A 86 3.28 13.63 6.14
N LYS A 87 4.48 14.10 5.78
CA LYS A 87 4.76 15.54 5.64
C LYS A 87 3.81 16.19 4.62
N LYS A 88 3.64 15.55 3.46
CA LYS A 88 2.76 16.06 2.40
C LYS A 88 1.29 16.11 2.83
N SER A 89 0.80 15.12 3.56
CA SER A 89 -0.58 15.09 4.04
C SER A 89 -0.87 16.16 5.09
N ILE A 90 0.09 16.48 5.96
CA ILE A 90 -0.03 17.57 6.94
C ILE A 90 -0.10 18.93 6.21
N GLN A 91 0.77 19.19 5.24
CA GLN A 91 0.76 20.43 4.47
C GLN A 91 -0.56 20.65 3.72
N ILE A 92 -1.15 19.58 3.18
CA ILE A 92 -2.47 19.67 2.51
C ILE A 92 -3.56 20.01 3.53
N ALA A 93 -3.53 19.43 4.73
CA ALA A 93 -4.48 19.71 5.79
C ALA A 93 -4.38 21.17 6.26
N ASP A 94 -3.17 21.68 6.50
CA ASP A 94 -2.92 23.07 6.92
C ASP A 94 -3.36 24.08 5.86
N ASN A 95 -3.10 23.81 4.59
CA ASN A 95 -3.56 24.66 3.49
C ASN A 95 -5.08 24.63 3.34
N LYS A 96 -5.73 23.49 3.54
CA LYS A 96 -7.19 23.37 3.50
C LYS A 96 -7.84 24.17 4.64
N THR A 97 -7.24 24.18 5.82
CA THR A 97 -7.70 24.96 6.97
C THR A 97 -7.55 26.47 6.71
N LYS A 98 -6.46 26.91 6.08
CA LYS A 98 -6.25 28.31 5.70
C LYS A 98 -7.24 28.80 4.62
N ILE A 99 -7.60 27.94 3.67
CA ILE A 99 -8.57 28.28 2.60
C ILE A 99 -9.98 28.40 3.18
N ASN A 100 -10.35 27.57 4.16
CA ASN A 100 -11.69 27.60 4.78
C ASN A 100 -11.94 28.86 5.67
N LEU A 101 -10.90 29.56 6.09
CA LEU A 101 -11.05 30.81 6.81
C LEU A 101 -11.43 31.99 5.90
N ASN A 102 -11.28 31.85 4.58
CA ASN A 102 -11.53 32.92 3.61
C ASN A 102 -12.69 32.64 2.64
N SER A 103 -13.43 31.54 2.76
CA SER A 103 -14.49 31.19 1.83
C SER A 103 -15.63 30.40 2.48
N SER A 104 -16.75 31.03 2.67
CA SER A 104 -18.03 30.46 3.16
C SER A 104 -18.79 29.67 2.10
N ASN A 105 -18.14 28.93 1.21
CA ASN A 105 -18.82 28.21 0.13
C ASN A 105 -18.19 26.84 -0.15
N THR A 106 -18.34 25.86 0.79
CA THR A 106 -17.64 24.56 0.72
C THR A 106 -18.50 23.33 0.44
N ASN A 107 -19.80 23.49 0.11
CA ASN A 107 -20.68 22.33 -0.12
C ASN A 107 -20.57 21.69 -1.51
N ASN A 108 -19.89 22.32 -2.48
CA ASN A 108 -19.85 21.85 -3.87
C ASN A 108 -18.56 21.10 -4.29
N ILE A 109 -17.53 21.05 -3.45
CA ILE A 109 -16.23 20.44 -3.85
C ILE A 109 -16.23 18.93 -3.65
N SER A 110 -16.95 18.39 -2.66
CA SER A 110 -16.99 16.96 -2.38
C SER A 110 -17.80 16.16 -3.41
N GLU A 111 -18.83 16.75 -4.00
CA GLU A 111 -19.63 16.10 -5.06
C GLU A 111 -18.91 16.12 -6.42
N SER A 112 -18.25 17.21 -6.76
CA SER A 112 -17.48 17.34 -8.00
C SER A 112 -16.34 16.32 -8.13
N ILE A 113 -15.72 15.90 -7.03
CA ILE A 113 -14.63 14.92 -7.04
C ILE A 113 -15.17 13.48 -7.23
N LYS A 114 -16.39 13.19 -6.75
CA LYS A 114 -17.02 11.87 -6.92
C LYS A 114 -17.29 11.57 -8.40
N ASP A 115 -17.76 12.55 -9.15
CA ASP A 115 -18.14 12.36 -10.55
C ASP A 115 -16.97 12.37 -11.52
N THR A 116 -15.89 13.08 -11.21
CA THR A 116 -14.76 13.24 -12.12
C THR A 116 -13.69 12.17 -11.99
N GLN A 117 -13.55 11.51 -10.83
CA GLN A 117 -12.52 10.50 -10.63
C GLN A 117 -12.92 9.40 -9.62
N PRO A 118 -13.81 8.45 -9.98
CA PRO A 118 -14.21 7.35 -9.08
C PRO A 118 -13.03 6.49 -8.63
N TYR A 119 -11.95 6.44 -9.41
CA TYR A 119 -10.70 5.76 -9.08
C TYR A 119 -9.94 6.38 -7.89
N LEU A 120 -9.98 7.71 -7.73
CA LEU A 120 -9.37 8.39 -6.58
C LEU A 120 -10.14 8.14 -5.29
N PHE A 121 -11.46 8.02 -5.36
CA PHE A 121 -12.32 7.74 -4.20
C PHE A 121 -12.04 6.34 -3.64
N ALA A 122 -12.01 5.32 -4.48
CA ALA A 122 -11.66 3.95 -4.08
C ALA A 122 -10.24 3.86 -3.47
N ARG A 123 -9.34 4.73 -3.88
CA ARG A 123 -7.98 4.82 -3.36
C ARG A 123 -7.91 5.51 -1.99
N ILE A 124 -8.78 6.51 -1.74
CA ILE A 124 -8.89 7.21 -0.45
C ILE A 124 -9.46 6.27 0.62
N ASP A 125 -10.49 5.49 0.31
CA ASP A 125 -11.07 4.52 1.24
C ASP A 125 -10.07 3.42 1.63
N LYS A 126 -9.29 2.94 0.67
CA LYS A 126 -8.19 1.98 0.94
C LYS A 126 -7.08 2.60 1.81
N VAL A 127 -6.72 3.85 1.59
CA VAL A 127 -5.75 4.57 2.46
C VAL A 127 -6.31 4.77 3.86
N ASN A 128 -7.59 5.07 4.02
CA ASN A 128 -8.26 5.23 5.31
C ASN A 128 -8.39 3.89 6.05
N PHE A 129 -8.62 2.80 5.34
CA PHE A 129 -8.57 1.44 5.89
C PHE A 129 -7.20 1.12 6.48
N PHE A 130 -6.12 1.39 5.73
CA PHE A 130 -4.76 1.21 6.24
C PHE A 130 -4.45 2.15 7.42
N ARG A 131 -4.96 3.40 7.42
CA ARG A 131 -4.81 4.31 8.58
C ARG A 131 -5.44 3.75 9.84
N LYS A 132 -6.65 3.17 9.77
CA LYS A 132 -7.29 2.51 10.93
C LYS A 132 -6.43 1.37 11.48
N ILE A 133 -5.96 0.47 10.62
CA ILE A 133 -5.12 -0.67 11.02
C ILE A 133 -3.80 -0.21 11.68
N PHE A 134 -3.23 0.91 11.25
CA PHE A 134 -1.96 1.41 11.78
C PHE A 134 -2.12 2.36 12.99
N GLN A 135 -3.35 2.79 13.33
CA GLN A 135 -3.63 3.65 14.48
C GLN A 135 -4.10 2.85 15.71
N GLU A 136 -4.61 1.66 15.53
CA GLU A 136 -4.90 0.75 16.65
C GLU A 136 -3.57 0.17 17.17
N LYS A 137 -3.14 0.70 18.33
CA LYS A 137 -2.03 0.18 19.12
C LYS A 137 -2.42 -1.12 19.82
#